data_97337695a51bac83c1e905d091c93782
#
_entry.id   97337695a51bac83c1e905d091c93782
#
_cell.length_a   1.000
_cell.length_b   1.000
_cell.length_c   1.000
_cell.angle_alpha   90.00
_cell.angle_beta   90.00
_cell.angle_gamma   90.00
#
_symmetry.space_group_name_H-M   'P 1'
#
loop_
_entity.id
_entity.type
_entity.pdbx_description
1 polymer ?
#
loop_
_entity_poly.entity_id
_entity_poly.type
_entity_poly.pdbx_seq_one_letter_code
_entity_poly.pdbx_strand_id
1 'polypeptide(L)'
;MARRLYFVRHGRADRDAWDGPDDLRPLTPAGRRRLERQAAAMADLDLGVDLILCSPLVRARQTADVLAAALAPAGGVVQDARLGFGFDPQRLAELLATHPQASRPLLVGHEPSFSQVVGEIVGGARLTCRKASLIRVDLHAEDPPCGTLEWSVPPGILAGR
;
A
#
# COMPACT_ATOMS: atom_id res chain seq x y z
N MET A 1 -11.29 14.57 -11.97
CA MET A 1 -10.46 13.50 -12.52
C MET A 1 -10.57 12.29 -11.60
N ALA A 2 -10.70 11.12 -12.15
CA ALA A 2 -10.67 9.89 -11.36
C ALA A 2 -9.28 9.72 -10.71
N ARG A 3 -9.25 9.45 -9.40
CA ARG A 3 -7.99 9.13 -8.71
C ARG A 3 -7.55 7.72 -9.03
N ARG A 4 -6.25 7.54 -9.18
CA ARG A 4 -5.62 6.23 -9.29
C ARG A 4 -5.02 5.86 -7.96
N LEU A 5 -5.54 4.81 -7.33
CA LEU A 5 -5.03 4.32 -6.07
C LEU A 5 -4.09 3.13 -6.27
N TYR A 6 -3.00 3.12 -5.54
CA TYR A 6 -2.15 1.96 -5.39
C TYR A 6 -2.19 1.46 -3.96
N PHE A 7 -2.28 0.14 -3.78
CA PHE A 7 -2.24 -0.52 -2.48
C PHE A 7 -1.04 -1.45 -2.43
N VAL A 8 -0.22 -1.32 -1.41
CA VAL A 8 0.91 -2.21 -1.14
C VAL A 8 0.81 -2.69 0.30
N ARG A 9 0.63 -4.00 0.50
CA ARG A 9 0.78 -4.58 1.83
C ARG A 9 2.25 -4.52 2.24
N HIS A 10 2.52 -4.19 3.52
CA HIS A 10 3.89 -4.13 4.02
C HIS A 10 4.69 -5.39 3.66
N GLY A 11 6.01 -5.28 3.57
CA GLY A 11 6.93 -6.37 3.29
C GLY A 11 7.02 -7.39 4.42
N ARG A 12 7.87 -8.41 4.25
CA ARG A 12 8.03 -9.49 5.22
C ARG A 12 8.57 -9.00 6.56
N ALA A 13 7.83 -9.28 7.63
CA ALA A 13 8.12 -8.94 9.02
C ALA A 13 7.69 -10.12 9.89
N ASP A 14 8.60 -11.07 10.14
CA ASP A 14 8.28 -12.36 10.77
C ASP A 14 7.97 -12.18 12.26
N ARG A 15 6.81 -12.67 12.68
CA ARG A 15 6.35 -12.58 14.05
C ARG A 15 7.20 -13.44 14.99
N ASP A 16 7.61 -14.62 14.54
CA ASP A 16 8.38 -15.57 15.34
C ASP A 16 9.84 -15.11 15.61
N ALA A 17 10.34 -14.18 14.80
CA ALA A 17 11.67 -13.57 14.95
C ALA A 17 11.66 -12.29 15.80
N TRP A 18 10.54 -11.94 16.41
CA TRP A 18 10.33 -10.70 17.14
C TRP A 18 9.60 -10.94 18.47
N ASP A 19 10.21 -10.55 19.57
CA ASP A 19 9.68 -10.71 20.95
C ASP A 19 9.17 -9.40 21.57
N GLY A 20 9.29 -8.28 20.84
CA GLY A 20 8.81 -6.98 21.29
C GLY A 20 7.34 -6.70 20.92
N PRO A 21 6.85 -5.46 21.17
CA PRO A 21 5.52 -5.05 20.76
C PRO A 21 5.30 -5.19 19.25
N ASP A 22 4.11 -5.60 18.84
CA ASP A 22 3.79 -5.88 17.43
C ASP A 22 3.89 -4.64 16.54
N ASP A 23 3.54 -3.47 17.04
CA ASP A 23 3.63 -2.18 16.34
C ASP A 23 5.08 -1.77 16.02
N LEU A 24 6.05 -2.25 16.79
CA LEU A 24 7.47 -2.00 16.60
C LEU A 24 8.17 -3.10 15.77
N ARG A 25 7.48 -4.16 15.39
CA ARG A 25 8.07 -5.26 14.63
C ARG A 25 8.54 -4.80 13.25
N PRO A 26 9.87 -4.91 12.97
CA PRO A 26 10.46 -4.41 11.73
C PRO A 26 10.33 -5.41 10.59
N LEU A 27 10.63 -4.96 9.38
CA LEU A 27 10.93 -5.85 8.26
C LEU A 27 12.12 -6.75 8.61
N THR A 28 12.07 -8.01 8.15
CA THR A 28 13.27 -8.85 8.21
C THR A 28 14.34 -8.35 7.23
N PRO A 29 15.63 -8.58 7.47
CA PRO A 29 16.69 -8.22 6.51
C PRO A 29 16.44 -8.79 5.12
N ALA A 30 16.02 -10.04 5.02
CA ALA A 30 15.67 -10.69 3.76
C ALA A 30 14.44 -10.07 3.11
N GLY A 31 13.41 -9.73 3.91
CA GLY A 31 12.21 -9.05 3.44
C GLY A 31 12.53 -7.66 2.90
N ARG A 32 13.42 -6.91 3.55
CA ARG A 32 13.86 -5.60 3.09
C ARG A 32 14.60 -5.71 1.73
N ARG A 33 15.56 -6.61 1.60
CA ARG A 33 16.28 -6.81 0.34
C ARG A 33 15.38 -7.20 -0.82
N ARG A 34 14.39 -8.08 -0.54
CA ARG A 34 13.38 -8.45 -1.54
C ARG A 34 12.53 -7.26 -1.94
N LEU A 35 12.09 -6.47 -0.97
CA LEU A 35 11.29 -5.27 -1.19
C LEU A 35 12.05 -4.22 -2.01
N GLU A 36 13.35 -4.06 -1.81
CA GLU A 36 14.19 -3.15 -2.60
C GLU A 36 14.18 -3.55 -4.10
N ARG A 37 14.26 -4.85 -4.40
CA ARG A 37 14.13 -5.33 -5.79
C ARG A 37 12.73 -5.10 -6.36
N GLN A 38 11.70 -5.32 -5.55
CA GLN A 38 10.31 -5.06 -5.95
C GLN A 38 10.08 -3.57 -6.21
N ALA A 39 10.61 -2.70 -5.36
CA ALA A 39 10.52 -1.26 -5.51
C ALA A 39 11.21 -0.76 -6.80
N ALA A 40 12.37 -1.33 -7.14
CA ALA A 40 13.05 -1.06 -8.41
C ALA A 40 12.19 -1.45 -9.61
N ALA A 41 11.57 -2.65 -9.57
CA ALA A 41 10.64 -3.07 -10.62
C ALA A 41 9.39 -2.18 -10.70
N MET A 42 8.87 -1.70 -9.57
CA MET A 42 7.76 -0.74 -9.56
C MET A 42 8.16 0.59 -10.20
N ALA A 43 9.39 1.05 -10.01
CA ALA A 43 9.89 2.27 -10.65
C ALA A 43 9.89 2.15 -12.18
N ASP A 44 10.18 0.97 -12.73
CA ASP A 44 10.15 0.71 -14.16
C ASP A 44 8.72 0.70 -14.76
N LEU A 45 7.68 0.59 -13.92
CA LEU A 45 6.28 0.60 -14.37
C LEU A 45 5.71 2.01 -14.62
N ASP A 46 6.49 3.06 -14.36
CA ASP A 46 6.05 4.47 -14.52
C ASP A 46 4.68 4.75 -13.86
N LEU A 47 4.54 4.36 -12.61
CA LEU A 47 3.27 4.46 -11.88
C LEU A 47 2.81 5.91 -11.67
N GLY A 48 3.75 6.85 -11.67
CA GLY A 48 3.49 8.27 -11.45
C GLY A 48 2.96 8.57 -10.04
N VAL A 49 3.38 7.80 -9.05
CA VAL A 49 2.98 8.00 -7.64
C VAL A 49 3.37 9.40 -7.18
N ASP A 50 2.41 10.16 -6.68
CA ASP A 50 2.61 11.54 -6.22
C ASP A 50 2.68 11.68 -4.70
N LEU A 51 2.17 10.70 -3.94
CA LEU A 51 2.19 10.68 -2.49
C LEU A 51 2.20 9.23 -1.98
N ILE A 52 2.97 8.94 -0.95
CA ILE A 52 2.89 7.67 -0.22
C ILE A 52 2.26 7.93 1.15
N LEU A 53 1.17 7.23 1.43
CA LEU A 53 0.48 7.24 2.71
C LEU A 53 0.71 5.89 3.39
N CYS A 54 1.15 5.87 4.65
CA CYS A 54 1.45 4.60 5.31
C CYS A 54 0.92 4.54 6.74
N SER A 55 0.63 3.31 7.17
CA SER A 55 0.37 2.97 8.55
C SER A 55 1.54 3.39 9.45
N PRO A 56 1.28 3.80 10.71
CA PRO A 56 2.33 4.15 11.67
C PRO A 56 3.14 2.93 12.18
N LEU A 57 2.72 1.69 11.90
CA LEU A 57 3.46 0.51 12.32
C LEU A 57 4.81 0.44 11.61
N VAL A 58 5.87 0.09 12.35
CA VAL A 58 7.26 0.14 11.87
C VAL A 58 7.45 -0.57 10.52
N ARG A 59 6.92 -1.79 10.36
CA ARG A 59 7.03 -2.57 9.11
C ARG A 59 6.40 -1.87 7.90
N ALA A 60 5.31 -1.14 8.11
CA ALA A 60 4.65 -0.37 7.06
C ALA A 60 5.45 0.91 6.74
N ARG A 61 5.95 1.60 7.76
CA ARG A 61 6.80 2.78 7.57
C ARG A 61 8.08 2.43 6.81
N GLN A 62 8.75 1.35 7.22
CA GLN A 62 9.96 0.88 6.52
C GLN A 62 9.67 0.48 5.07
N THR A 63 8.51 -0.15 4.82
CA THR A 63 8.06 -0.44 3.45
C THR A 63 7.89 0.85 2.65
N ALA A 64 7.21 1.84 3.20
CA ALA A 64 7.00 3.13 2.55
C ALA A 64 8.32 3.86 2.26
N ASP A 65 9.29 3.81 3.17
CA ASP A 65 10.61 4.43 2.98
C ASP A 65 11.38 3.77 1.82
N VAL A 66 11.35 2.45 1.71
CA VAL A 66 11.97 1.73 0.59
C VAL A 66 11.30 2.09 -0.74
N LEU A 67 9.96 2.14 -0.78
CA LEU A 67 9.21 2.53 -1.96
C LEU A 67 9.49 4.00 -2.35
N ALA A 68 9.56 4.90 -1.38
CA ALA A 68 9.84 6.31 -1.62
C ALA A 68 11.23 6.53 -2.23
N ALA A 69 12.23 5.77 -1.78
CA ALA A 69 13.57 5.84 -2.34
C ALA A 69 13.62 5.47 -3.84
N ALA A 70 12.76 4.55 -4.28
CA ALA A 70 12.69 4.11 -5.68
C ALA A 70 11.73 4.97 -6.54
N LEU A 71 10.57 5.35 -5.99
CA LEU A 71 9.50 6.02 -6.73
C LEU A 71 9.60 7.56 -6.69
N ALA A 72 10.34 8.09 -5.72
CA ALA A 72 10.57 9.53 -5.51
C ALA A 72 9.27 10.39 -5.62
N PRO A 73 8.20 10.10 -4.85
CA PRO A 73 6.96 10.85 -4.94
C PRO A 73 7.17 12.30 -4.51
N ALA A 74 6.63 13.27 -5.26
CA ALA A 74 6.80 14.70 -4.98
C ALA A 74 6.23 15.10 -3.60
N GLY A 75 5.15 14.46 -3.16
CA GLY A 75 4.53 14.64 -1.85
C GLY A 75 5.21 13.90 -0.69
N GLY A 76 6.23 13.07 -1.00
CA GLY A 76 6.96 12.30 0.02
C GLY A 76 6.14 11.20 0.68
N VAL A 77 6.44 10.92 1.94
CA VAL A 77 5.78 9.89 2.76
C VAL A 77 5.09 10.54 3.95
N VAL A 78 3.81 10.25 4.13
CA VAL A 78 2.99 10.70 5.25
C VAL A 78 2.44 9.51 6.02
N GLN A 79 2.65 9.49 7.33
CA GLN A 79 2.02 8.51 8.20
C GLN A 79 0.59 8.95 8.54
N ASP A 80 -0.34 7.99 8.51
CA ASP A 80 -1.72 8.23 8.90
C ASP A 80 -2.28 7.05 9.70
N ALA A 81 -2.80 7.34 10.88
CA ALA A 81 -3.32 6.33 11.79
C ALA A 81 -4.49 5.53 11.21
N ARG A 82 -5.24 6.09 10.26
CA ARG A 82 -6.36 5.40 9.58
C ARG A 82 -5.91 4.17 8.80
N LEU A 83 -4.65 4.14 8.35
CA LEU A 83 -4.05 2.99 7.66
C LEU A 83 -3.55 1.88 8.60
N GLY A 84 -3.70 2.05 9.90
CA GLY A 84 -3.48 1.00 10.88
C GLY A 84 -4.55 -0.09 10.81
N PHE A 85 -4.65 -0.89 11.88
CA PHE A 85 -5.69 -1.92 11.97
C PHE A 85 -7.10 -1.31 11.92
N GLY A 86 -8.03 -2.02 11.27
CA GLY A 86 -9.41 -1.57 11.12
C GLY A 86 -9.61 -0.54 9.99
N PHE A 87 -8.68 -0.45 9.04
CA PHE A 87 -8.87 0.33 7.83
C PHE A 87 -10.05 -0.22 7.02
N ASP A 88 -10.96 0.67 6.63
CA ASP A 88 -12.21 0.35 5.93
C ASP A 88 -12.52 1.40 4.84
N PRO A 89 -13.57 1.23 4.01
CA PRO A 89 -13.91 2.20 2.97
C PRO A 89 -14.23 3.60 3.48
N GLN A 90 -14.83 3.74 4.67
CA GLN A 90 -15.08 5.04 5.27
C GLN A 90 -13.78 5.77 5.58
N ARG A 91 -12.83 5.08 6.22
CA ARG A 91 -11.50 5.64 6.52
C ARG A 91 -10.71 5.95 5.24
N LEU A 92 -10.91 5.19 4.16
CA LEU A 92 -10.36 5.51 2.85
C LEU A 92 -10.92 6.85 2.34
N ALA A 93 -12.25 7.05 2.38
CA ALA A 93 -12.87 8.32 1.97
C ALA A 93 -12.33 9.51 2.78
N GLU A 94 -12.25 9.38 4.10
CA GLU A 94 -11.70 10.40 4.99
C GLU A 94 -10.23 10.70 4.69
N LEU A 95 -9.42 9.64 4.44
CA LEU A 95 -8.02 9.77 4.08
C LEU A 95 -7.84 10.55 2.77
N LEU A 96 -8.62 10.23 1.75
CA LEU A 96 -8.58 10.91 0.47
C LEU A 96 -9.02 12.38 0.56
N ALA A 97 -10.03 12.66 1.40
CA ALA A 97 -10.51 14.02 1.64
C ALA A 97 -9.45 14.92 2.30
N THR A 98 -8.55 14.35 3.12
CA THR A 98 -7.43 15.10 3.72
C THR A 98 -6.26 15.36 2.77
N HIS A 99 -6.23 14.68 1.63
CA HIS A 99 -5.18 14.82 0.61
C HIS A 99 -5.77 15.08 -0.78
N PRO A 100 -6.53 16.18 -0.96
CA PRO A 100 -7.28 16.42 -2.21
C PRO A 100 -6.39 16.62 -3.44
N GLN A 101 -5.13 17.03 -3.25
CA GLN A 101 -4.17 17.24 -4.33
C GLN A 101 -3.49 15.96 -4.82
N ALA A 102 -3.54 14.86 -4.05
CA ALA A 102 -2.92 13.60 -4.46
C ALA A 102 -3.80 12.89 -5.48
N SER A 103 -3.37 12.83 -6.73
CA SER A 103 -4.10 12.16 -7.82
C SER A 103 -3.76 10.68 -7.98
N ARG A 104 -2.56 10.29 -7.53
CA ARG A 104 -2.02 8.93 -7.64
C ARG A 104 -1.35 8.49 -6.32
N PRO A 105 -2.10 8.50 -5.20
CA PRO A 105 -1.54 8.08 -3.92
C PRO A 105 -1.29 6.57 -3.87
N LEU A 106 -0.18 6.17 -3.23
CA LEU A 106 0.13 4.80 -2.90
C LEU A 106 -0.04 4.62 -1.39
N LEU A 107 -0.87 3.63 -1.02
CA LEU A 107 -1.18 3.32 0.36
C LEU A 107 -0.40 2.09 0.81
N VAL A 108 0.24 2.16 1.97
CA VAL A 108 0.96 1.05 2.59
C VAL A 108 0.27 0.67 3.90
N GLY A 109 -0.17 -0.57 3.98
CA GLY A 109 -0.94 -1.04 5.15
C GLY A 109 -0.92 -2.55 5.32
N HIS A 110 -2.04 -3.10 5.80
CA HIS A 110 -2.13 -4.42 6.39
C HIS A 110 -3.26 -5.28 5.83
N GLU A 111 -3.15 -6.59 6.05
CA GLU A 111 -4.23 -7.55 5.89
C GLU A 111 -4.90 -7.84 7.25
N PRO A 112 -6.20 -8.18 7.25
CA PRO A 112 -7.07 -8.41 6.09
C PRO A 112 -7.68 -7.13 5.48
N SER A 113 -7.37 -5.96 6.03
CA SER A 113 -8.02 -4.70 5.66
C SER A 113 -7.90 -4.37 4.17
N PHE A 114 -6.72 -4.54 3.58
CA PHE A 114 -6.51 -4.15 2.18
C PHE A 114 -7.31 -5.01 1.20
N SER A 115 -7.29 -6.34 1.34
CA SER A 115 -8.09 -7.20 0.48
C SER A 115 -9.60 -6.97 0.66
N GLN A 116 -10.04 -6.68 1.89
CA GLN A 116 -11.44 -6.38 2.18
C GLN A 116 -11.86 -5.04 1.57
N VAL A 117 -11.10 -3.97 1.80
CA VAL A 117 -11.39 -2.63 1.25
C VAL A 117 -11.38 -2.66 -0.28
N VAL A 118 -10.33 -3.20 -0.89
CA VAL A 118 -10.26 -3.28 -2.35
C VAL A 118 -11.42 -4.12 -2.89
N GLY A 119 -11.70 -5.29 -2.30
CA GLY A 119 -12.83 -6.13 -2.70
C GLY A 119 -14.16 -5.40 -2.64
N GLU A 120 -14.42 -4.64 -1.59
CA GLU A 120 -15.66 -3.90 -1.41
C GLU A 120 -15.80 -2.75 -2.42
N ILE A 121 -14.78 -1.91 -2.56
CA ILE A 121 -14.85 -0.74 -3.46
C ILE A 121 -14.90 -1.10 -4.94
N VAL A 122 -14.53 -2.32 -5.32
CA VAL A 122 -14.64 -2.81 -6.71
C VAL A 122 -15.89 -3.68 -6.97
N GLY A 123 -16.85 -3.66 -6.06
CA GLY A 123 -18.14 -4.32 -6.26
C GLY A 123 -18.28 -5.71 -5.64
N GLY A 124 -17.48 -6.05 -4.63
CA GLY A 124 -17.60 -7.31 -3.87
C GLY A 124 -16.66 -8.43 -4.33
N ALA A 125 -15.53 -8.09 -4.92
CA ALA A 125 -14.54 -9.07 -5.35
C ALA A 125 -13.78 -9.70 -4.17
N ARG A 126 -13.38 -10.98 -4.34
CA ARG A 126 -12.43 -11.64 -3.45
C ARG A 126 -11.04 -11.61 -4.10
N LEU A 127 -10.06 -11.10 -3.37
CA LEU A 127 -8.68 -11.04 -3.85
C LEU A 127 -7.70 -11.39 -2.75
N THR A 128 -6.51 -11.84 -3.17
CA THR A 128 -5.40 -12.12 -2.27
C THR A 128 -4.41 -10.96 -2.33
N CYS A 129 -4.14 -10.34 -1.17
CA CYS A 129 -3.13 -9.32 -1.02
C CYS A 129 -1.94 -9.88 -0.24
N ARG A 130 -0.93 -10.39 -0.95
CA ARG A 130 0.29 -10.92 -0.35
C ARG A 130 1.21 -9.79 0.11
N LYS A 131 2.15 -10.08 1.02
CA LYS A 131 3.17 -9.12 1.48
C LYS A 131 3.91 -8.53 0.28
N ALA A 132 3.94 -7.19 0.20
CA ALA A 132 4.52 -6.43 -0.90
C ALA A 132 3.90 -6.66 -2.28
N SER A 133 2.66 -7.18 -2.39
CA SER A 133 1.90 -7.14 -3.64
C SER A 133 1.46 -5.71 -3.95
N LEU A 134 1.34 -5.40 -5.22
CA LEU A 134 0.91 -4.10 -5.73
C LEU A 134 -0.45 -4.23 -6.42
N ILE A 135 -1.42 -3.44 -5.99
CA ILE A 135 -2.78 -3.43 -6.55
C ILE A 135 -3.08 -2.02 -7.04
N ARG A 136 -3.65 -1.90 -8.25
CA ARG A 136 -4.15 -0.63 -8.77
C ARG A 136 -5.68 -0.64 -8.86
N VAL A 137 -6.29 0.40 -8.33
CA VAL A 137 -7.72 0.70 -8.45
C VAL A 137 -7.89 2.10 -9.00
N ASP A 138 -8.65 2.26 -10.07
CA ASP A 138 -9.04 3.56 -10.59
C ASP A 138 -10.44 3.90 -10.03
N LEU A 139 -10.51 4.95 -9.20
CA LEU A 139 -11.76 5.35 -8.54
C LEU A 139 -12.69 6.07 -9.50
N HIS A 140 -13.99 5.77 -9.39
CA HIS A 140 -15.09 6.49 -10.04
C HIS A 140 -15.75 7.50 -9.10
N ALA A 141 -15.77 7.18 -7.80
CA ALA A 141 -16.26 8.05 -6.74
C ALA A 141 -15.40 7.87 -5.48
N GLU A 142 -15.37 8.89 -4.62
CA GLU A 142 -14.54 8.90 -3.40
C GLU A 142 -15.37 8.76 -2.12
N ASP A 143 -16.64 9.11 -2.14
CA ASP A 143 -17.54 8.99 -0.98
C ASP A 143 -18.98 8.67 -1.44
N PRO A 144 -19.45 7.44 -1.24
CA PRO A 144 -18.66 6.27 -0.86
C PRO A 144 -17.67 5.90 -1.94
N PRO A 145 -16.46 5.39 -1.58
CA PRO A 145 -15.46 5.05 -2.58
C PRO A 145 -15.89 3.84 -3.41
N CYS A 146 -15.81 3.98 -4.73
CA CYS A 146 -16.01 2.87 -5.66
C CYS A 146 -15.11 3.03 -6.89
N GLY A 147 -14.74 1.92 -7.51
CA GLY A 147 -13.81 1.95 -8.64
C GLY A 147 -13.67 0.63 -9.38
N THR A 148 -12.73 0.60 -10.29
CA THR A 148 -12.37 -0.58 -11.06
C THR A 148 -11.01 -1.11 -10.62
N LEU A 149 -10.93 -2.42 -10.39
CA LEU A 149 -9.64 -3.11 -10.24
C LEU A 149 -8.98 -3.21 -11.62
N GLU A 150 -7.94 -2.42 -11.83
CA GLU A 150 -7.21 -2.43 -13.10
C GLU A 150 -6.28 -3.64 -13.20
N TRP A 151 -5.52 -3.90 -12.14
CA TRP A 151 -4.65 -5.06 -12.03
C TRP A 151 -4.15 -5.26 -10.60
N SER A 152 -3.65 -6.49 -10.36
CA SER A 152 -2.98 -6.88 -9.12
C SER A 152 -1.72 -7.67 -9.49
N VAL A 153 -0.58 -7.24 -9.00
CA VAL A 153 0.72 -7.88 -9.30
C VAL A 153 1.25 -8.54 -8.03
N PRO A 154 1.37 -9.87 -8.01
CA PRO A 154 1.93 -10.57 -6.86
C PRO A 154 3.44 -10.29 -6.71
N PRO A 155 3.98 -10.39 -5.48
CA PRO A 155 5.36 -10.02 -5.18
C PRO A 155 6.40 -10.82 -5.95
N GLY A 156 6.11 -12.08 -6.30
CA GLY A 156 7.03 -12.93 -7.06
C GLY A 156 7.28 -12.43 -8.48
N ILE A 157 6.31 -11.76 -9.10
CA ILE A 157 6.47 -11.14 -10.42
C ILE A 157 7.34 -9.89 -10.32
N LEU A 158 7.11 -9.06 -9.30
CA LEU A 158 7.85 -7.81 -9.09
C LEU A 158 9.32 -8.05 -8.71
N ALA A 159 9.61 -9.07 -7.91
CA ALA A 159 10.97 -9.33 -7.43
C ALA A 159 11.91 -9.90 -8.51
N GLY A 160 11.36 -10.29 -9.65
CA GLY A 160 12.09 -11.10 -10.62
C GLY A 160 12.28 -12.54 -10.12
N ARG A 161 12.62 -13.44 -11.00
CA ARG A 161 13.02 -14.82 -10.65
C ARG A 161 14.53 -14.91 -10.47
#